data_966509e8de4e43479f1d21508d87fc3b
#
_entry.id   966509e8de4e43479f1d21508d87fc3b
#
_cell.length_a   1.000
_cell.length_b   1.000
_cell.length_c   1.000
_cell.angle_alpha   90.00
_cell.angle_beta   90.00
_cell.angle_gamma   90.00
#
_symmetry.space_group_name_H-M   'P 1'
#
loop_
_entity.id
_entity.type
_entity.pdbx_description
1 polymer ?
#
loop_
_entity_poly.entity_id
_entity_poly.type
_entity_poly.pdbx_seq_one_letter_code
_entity_poly.pdbx_strand_id
1 'polypeptide(L)'
;MTDTTDINDISTDSSLVDPENDLLGHASFAKYLADSICKMDFPEGFIIGIYGSWNSGKSTLLNFLVHYLQQKPEDEQPIIVPFNPWQFSGHQNITRRFFEQLQNVLSKEKAVPRGIRKTLADFAQVISDIPLPYAQTGKALVTLLDDKEKEASQFKEEVEKTLAKQDKRIVVTVDDIDRLPGEDIKQLFRIFKAIPNFSNVVYVLVFNKEAVMETITETQAVSKESYLKQIIQAEFELPTPSKTLLRKLFFKKLNRVFTDIAKEQFNQTHWSSIYFQGIDHFINNIPAITRLTNTLTVTYPAVKGEVNPIDFIAIECLRIFCPAIYDIIPQNPYAFAGEVDTSTDELKNLLNTWIAQLPPEDKQPVQNLLMQLFPKLKSVWSHSSLDEKESEWRQQLRVCSLEIFPIYFRLALSAYELSNTQIKAMLALAYDTERFKEHLIELVKQKRTEGIAQTSIFLEQLESTVPEIPVNAIPSVVEALFDASEEFLLGQEDEYNNDIFDLSNEVIISRYISQLLRRIEEPQRFKLLKIAISQGKALPIINQQIATVKEEQTQSSSDDNLNEKSNEESLLNAQHLEELEQMVA
;
A
#
# COMPACT_ATOMS: atom_id res chain seq x y z
N MET A 1 19.65 -17.92 -13.86
CA MET A 1 19.74 -17.84 -12.39
C MET A 1 18.63 -16.91 -11.98
N THR A 2 17.51 -17.46 -11.60
CA THR A 2 16.29 -16.75 -11.19
C THR A 2 16.56 -16.09 -9.85
N ASP A 3 16.64 -14.77 -9.85
CA ASP A 3 16.66 -13.95 -8.66
C ASP A 3 15.29 -14.09 -7.96
N THR A 4 15.24 -14.96 -6.97
CA THR A 4 14.15 -14.99 -6.01
C THR A 4 14.29 -13.74 -5.15
N THR A 5 13.61 -12.66 -5.56
CA THR A 5 13.34 -11.53 -4.67
C THR A 5 12.69 -12.10 -3.41
N ASP A 6 13.40 -12.00 -2.30
CA ASP A 6 12.92 -12.39 -0.98
C ASP A 6 11.60 -11.64 -0.67
N ILE A 7 10.49 -12.37 -0.81
CA ILE A 7 9.13 -11.93 -0.42
C ILE A 7 9.04 -11.68 1.11
N ASN A 8 10.13 -11.88 1.84
CA ASN A 8 10.23 -11.75 3.30
C ASN A 8 10.30 -10.31 3.84
N ASP A 9 10.13 -9.28 3.01
CA ASP A 9 10.29 -7.87 3.45
C ASP A 9 8.97 -7.15 3.74
N ILE A 10 7.84 -7.88 3.81
CA ILE A 10 6.58 -7.34 4.34
C ILE A 10 6.77 -7.13 5.83
N SER A 11 6.95 -5.87 6.24
CA SER A 11 7.08 -5.55 7.66
C SER A 11 5.71 -5.73 8.33
N THR A 12 5.61 -6.72 9.21
CA THR A 12 4.46 -6.85 10.09
C THR A 12 4.36 -5.61 10.99
N ASP A 13 3.13 -5.20 11.33
CA ASP A 13 2.87 -4.15 12.33
C ASP A 13 3.24 -4.63 13.77
N SER A 14 4.04 -5.70 13.86
CA SER A 14 4.52 -6.26 15.12
C SER A 14 5.48 -5.28 15.79
N SER A 15 5.32 -5.12 17.10
CA SER A 15 6.24 -4.37 17.94
C SER A 15 7.65 -4.96 17.84
N LEU A 16 8.67 -4.10 17.72
CA LEU A 16 10.07 -4.53 17.68
C LEU A 16 10.45 -5.21 18.99
N VAL A 17 11.22 -6.29 18.89
CA VAL A 17 11.72 -7.03 20.06
C VAL A 17 13.19 -6.73 20.32
N ASP A 18 13.97 -6.50 19.27
CA ASP A 18 15.41 -6.24 19.35
C ASP A 18 15.69 -4.73 19.43
N PRO A 19 16.32 -4.25 20.52
CA PRO A 19 16.71 -2.85 20.68
C PRO A 19 17.69 -2.32 19.63
N GLU A 20 18.47 -3.18 18.95
CA GLU A 20 19.37 -2.75 17.88
C GLU A 20 18.62 -2.19 16.67
N ASN A 21 17.36 -2.58 16.51
CA ASN A 21 16.48 -2.09 15.47
C ASN A 21 15.65 -0.86 15.89
N ASP A 22 15.97 -0.25 17.04
CA ASP A 22 15.24 0.91 17.57
C ASP A 22 15.41 2.13 16.66
N LEU A 23 14.29 2.54 16.10
CA LEU A 23 14.20 3.72 15.24
C LEU A 23 13.60 4.94 15.97
N LEU A 24 13.04 4.73 17.17
CA LEU A 24 12.31 5.76 17.91
C LEU A 24 13.09 6.32 19.11
N GLY A 25 14.22 5.73 19.46
CA GLY A 25 14.99 6.12 20.65
C GLY A 25 14.42 5.58 21.96
N HIS A 26 13.56 4.56 21.90
CA HIS A 26 12.94 3.96 23.09
C HIS A 26 13.89 3.04 23.86
N ALA A 27 14.88 2.46 23.20
CA ALA A 27 15.81 1.51 23.79
C ALA A 27 16.59 2.09 24.97
N SER A 28 17.03 3.34 24.85
CA SER A 28 17.75 4.01 25.93
C SER A 28 16.90 4.16 27.18
N PHE A 29 15.63 4.62 27.02
CA PHE A 29 14.71 4.76 28.14
C PHE A 29 14.36 3.39 28.75
N ALA A 30 14.08 2.39 27.92
CA ALA A 30 13.81 1.01 28.36
C ALA A 30 14.97 0.45 29.21
N LYS A 31 16.21 0.72 28.81
CA LYS A 31 17.41 0.30 29.54
C LYS A 31 17.52 0.98 30.91
N TYR A 32 17.32 2.31 30.96
CA TYR A 32 17.33 3.05 32.23
C TYR A 32 16.21 2.58 33.17
N LEU A 33 15.02 2.32 32.62
CA LEU A 33 13.90 1.83 33.39
C LEU A 33 14.18 0.41 33.94
N ALA A 34 14.76 -0.49 33.13
CA ALA A 34 15.18 -1.82 33.57
C ALA A 34 16.21 -1.74 34.70
N ASP A 35 17.22 -0.86 34.56
CA ASP A 35 18.25 -0.64 35.59
C ASP A 35 17.64 -0.11 36.88
N SER A 36 16.70 0.84 36.78
CA SER A 36 16.01 1.41 37.93
C SER A 36 15.13 0.37 38.64
N ILE A 37 14.36 -0.41 37.89
CA ILE A 37 13.53 -1.49 38.43
C ILE A 37 14.38 -2.51 39.20
N CYS A 38 15.57 -2.86 38.73
CA CYS A 38 16.44 -3.82 39.41
C CYS A 38 17.16 -3.25 40.64
N LYS A 39 17.52 -1.97 40.65
CA LYS A 39 18.35 -1.34 41.69
C LYS A 39 17.59 -0.68 42.84
N MET A 40 16.37 -0.15 42.56
CA MET A 40 15.58 0.53 43.57
C MET A 40 14.97 -0.45 44.56
N ASP A 41 14.89 -0.05 45.82
CA ASP A 41 14.15 -0.80 46.84
C ASP A 41 12.70 -0.39 46.83
N PHE A 42 11.81 -1.36 46.66
CA PHE A 42 10.36 -1.16 46.67
C PHE A 42 9.74 -1.97 47.82
N PRO A 43 9.73 -1.42 49.06
CA PRO A 43 9.18 -2.11 50.22
C PRO A 43 7.69 -2.43 50.08
N GLU A 44 6.98 -1.62 49.33
CA GLU A 44 5.59 -1.85 48.88
C GLU A 44 5.57 -2.03 47.37
N GLY A 45 4.49 -2.58 46.85
CA GLY A 45 4.32 -2.72 45.39
C GLY A 45 4.37 -1.37 44.67
N PHE A 46 4.95 -1.31 43.48
CA PHE A 46 5.14 -0.08 42.74
C PHE A 46 4.51 -0.19 41.35
N ILE A 47 3.69 0.80 40.98
CA ILE A 47 2.99 0.84 39.72
C ILE A 47 3.53 1.97 38.85
N ILE A 48 4.05 1.60 37.68
CA ILE A 48 4.56 2.51 36.66
C ILE A 48 3.54 2.56 35.53
N GLY A 49 3.05 3.74 35.18
CA GLY A 49 2.23 3.99 34.01
C GLY A 49 3.06 4.53 32.85
N ILE A 50 3.01 3.88 31.71
CA ILE A 50 3.63 4.35 30.48
C ILE A 50 2.52 4.69 29.49
N TYR A 51 2.38 5.95 29.19
CA TYR A 51 1.34 6.49 28.34
C TYR A 51 1.85 6.81 26.95
N GLY A 52 0.96 6.75 25.98
CA GLY A 52 1.23 7.25 24.64
C GLY A 52 0.02 7.04 23.73
N SER A 53 -0.07 7.84 22.70
CA SER A 53 -1.10 7.70 21.68
C SER A 53 -1.01 6.33 21.00
N TRP A 54 -2.04 5.93 20.29
CA TRP A 54 -1.99 4.71 19.50
C TRP A 54 -0.81 4.79 18.52
N ASN A 55 -0.06 3.69 18.44
CA ASN A 55 1.12 3.57 17.57
C ASN A 55 2.32 4.45 17.92
N SER A 56 2.42 4.96 19.14
CA SER A 56 3.60 5.68 19.65
C SER A 56 4.81 4.76 19.96
N GLY A 57 4.68 3.43 19.77
CA GLY A 57 5.73 2.47 20.09
C GLY A 57 5.69 1.92 21.52
N LYS A 58 4.54 2.00 22.21
CA LYS A 58 4.33 1.51 23.58
C LYS A 58 4.76 0.03 23.75
N SER A 59 4.22 -0.85 22.92
CA SER A 59 4.55 -2.28 22.99
C SER A 59 6.01 -2.56 22.62
N THR A 60 6.60 -1.76 21.72
CA THR A 60 8.03 -1.82 21.41
C THR A 60 8.89 -1.45 22.63
N LEU A 61 8.53 -0.37 23.32
CA LEU A 61 9.22 -0.01 24.57
C LEU A 61 9.12 -1.12 25.62
N LEU A 62 7.93 -1.72 25.76
CA LEU A 62 7.71 -2.82 26.71
C LEU A 62 8.58 -4.05 26.35
N ASN A 63 8.66 -4.41 25.08
CA ASN A 63 9.53 -5.49 24.60
C ASN A 63 11.00 -5.18 24.90
N PHE A 64 11.46 -3.96 24.66
CA PHE A 64 12.82 -3.55 24.99
C PHE A 64 13.08 -3.58 26.50
N LEU A 65 12.13 -3.16 27.30
CA LEU A 65 12.21 -3.28 28.76
C LEU A 65 12.39 -4.75 29.19
N VAL A 66 11.54 -5.64 28.67
CA VAL A 66 11.64 -7.10 28.93
C VAL A 66 12.99 -7.64 28.48
N HIS A 67 13.47 -7.26 27.30
CA HIS A 67 14.77 -7.64 26.77
C HIS A 67 15.90 -7.26 27.74
N TYR A 68 15.94 -6.01 28.20
CA TYR A 68 16.99 -5.56 29.14
C TYR A 68 16.87 -6.17 30.54
N LEU A 69 15.66 -6.47 31.02
CA LEU A 69 15.47 -7.20 32.27
C LEU A 69 15.98 -8.64 32.17
N GLN A 70 15.78 -9.30 31.04
CA GLN A 70 16.27 -10.66 30.78
C GLN A 70 17.78 -10.75 30.61
N GLN A 71 18.43 -9.65 30.22
CA GLN A 71 19.90 -9.58 30.11
C GLN A 71 20.62 -9.33 31.44
N LYS A 72 19.89 -9.15 32.54
CA LYS A 72 20.52 -8.98 33.85
C LYS A 72 21.19 -10.28 34.31
N PRO A 73 22.25 -10.19 35.16
CA PRO A 73 22.83 -11.34 35.82
C PRO A 73 21.75 -12.20 36.53
N GLU A 74 21.92 -13.49 36.59
CA GLU A 74 20.90 -14.44 37.08
C GLU A 74 20.43 -14.15 38.52
N ASP A 75 21.28 -13.59 39.34
CA ASP A 75 20.99 -13.14 40.71
C ASP A 75 20.21 -11.83 40.77
N GLU A 76 20.36 -10.95 39.79
CA GLU A 76 19.61 -9.68 39.69
C GLU A 76 18.39 -9.78 38.77
N GLN A 77 18.25 -10.85 38.00
CA GLN A 77 17.20 -11.02 37.01
C GLN A 77 15.83 -11.19 37.67
N PRO A 78 14.87 -10.28 37.39
CA PRO A 78 13.55 -10.38 37.94
C PRO A 78 12.70 -11.49 37.29
N ILE A 79 11.66 -11.95 37.97
CA ILE A 79 10.64 -12.83 37.42
C ILE A 79 9.68 -11.93 36.60
N ILE A 80 9.60 -12.16 35.30
CA ILE A 80 8.74 -11.36 34.41
C ILE A 80 7.42 -12.08 34.19
N VAL A 81 6.32 -11.39 34.49
CA VAL A 81 4.95 -11.87 34.31
C VAL A 81 4.26 -11.02 33.23
N PRO A 82 4.26 -11.47 31.99
CA PRO A 82 3.53 -10.77 30.94
C PRO A 82 2.02 -11.04 31.05
N PHE A 83 1.23 -9.97 31.00
CA PHE A 83 -0.21 -10.04 30.99
C PHE A 83 -0.78 -9.11 29.90
N ASN A 84 -1.43 -9.70 28.91
CA ASN A 84 -2.19 -8.96 27.90
C ASN A 84 -3.68 -9.27 28.10
N PRO A 85 -4.43 -8.37 28.76
CA PRO A 85 -5.83 -8.60 29.08
C PRO A 85 -6.73 -8.66 27.84
N TRP A 86 -6.34 -8.06 26.73
CA TRP A 86 -7.08 -8.11 25.48
C TRP A 86 -7.25 -9.54 24.95
N GLN A 87 -6.28 -10.42 25.17
CA GLN A 87 -6.38 -11.84 24.78
C GLN A 87 -7.51 -12.58 25.49
N PHE A 88 -8.01 -12.04 26.60
CA PHE A 88 -9.08 -12.62 27.42
C PHE A 88 -10.39 -11.80 27.36
N SER A 89 -10.45 -10.79 26.49
CA SER A 89 -11.64 -9.94 26.29
C SER A 89 -12.85 -10.78 25.88
N GLY A 90 -13.99 -10.53 26.51
CA GLY A 90 -15.22 -11.29 26.29
C GLY A 90 -15.35 -12.59 27.09
N HIS A 91 -14.32 -13.01 27.83
CA HIS A 91 -14.41 -14.10 28.79
C HIS A 91 -14.71 -13.57 30.19
N GLN A 92 -15.58 -14.25 30.93
CA GLN A 92 -15.95 -13.84 32.28
C GLN A 92 -14.72 -13.80 33.19
N ASN A 93 -14.53 -12.61 33.84
CA ASN A 93 -13.63 -12.40 34.97
C ASN A 93 -12.11 -12.21 34.62
N ILE A 94 -11.76 -11.01 34.17
CA ILE A 94 -10.37 -10.57 33.98
C ILE A 94 -9.51 -10.71 35.24
N THR A 95 -10.14 -10.52 36.43
CA THR A 95 -9.47 -10.67 37.72
C THR A 95 -8.91 -12.07 37.88
N ARG A 96 -9.73 -13.07 37.60
CA ARG A 96 -9.32 -14.47 37.69
C ARG A 96 -8.17 -14.78 36.71
N ARG A 97 -8.25 -14.30 35.49
CA ARG A 97 -7.20 -14.51 34.47
C ARG A 97 -5.87 -13.88 34.85
N PHE A 98 -5.91 -12.71 35.44
CA PHE A 98 -4.71 -12.04 35.94
C PHE A 98 -4.00 -12.91 37.01
N PHE A 99 -4.73 -13.40 38.02
CA PHE A 99 -4.13 -14.24 39.06
C PHE A 99 -3.74 -15.64 38.55
N GLU A 100 -4.47 -16.23 37.63
CA GLU A 100 -4.08 -17.48 36.97
C GLU A 100 -2.74 -17.29 36.21
N GLN A 101 -2.56 -16.18 35.50
CA GLN A 101 -1.32 -15.88 34.80
C GLN A 101 -0.14 -15.69 35.78
N LEU A 102 -0.36 -14.91 36.83
CA LEU A 102 0.62 -14.72 37.89
C LEU A 102 1.01 -16.08 38.52
N GLN A 103 0.04 -16.89 38.88
CA GLN A 103 0.24 -18.23 39.40
C GLN A 103 1.03 -19.13 38.43
N ASN A 104 0.67 -19.16 37.16
CA ASN A 104 1.31 -19.99 36.15
C ASN A 104 2.81 -19.66 35.98
N VAL A 105 3.17 -18.38 36.00
CA VAL A 105 4.55 -17.97 35.89
C VAL A 105 5.33 -18.28 37.18
N LEU A 106 4.81 -17.83 38.31
CA LEU A 106 5.47 -18.05 39.61
C LEU A 106 5.64 -19.55 39.95
N SER A 107 4.73 -20.38 39.48
CA SER A 107 4.80 -21.84 39.74
C SER A 107 5.92 -22.56 39.00
N LYS A 108 6.45 -21.98 37.93
CA LYS A 108 7.59 -22.52 37.15
C LYS A 108 8.92 -22.16 37.79
N GLU A 109 8.93 -21.13 38.61
CA GLU A 109 10.13 -20.65 39.28
C GLU A 109 10.45 -21.51 40.52
N LYS A 110 11.68 -22.03 40.59
CA LYS A 110 12.14 -22.89 41.68
C LYS A 110 12.18 -22.18 43.02
N ALA A 111 12.39 -20.86 43.01
CA ALA A 111 12.49 -20.02 44.20
C ALA A 111 11.15 -19.76 44.90
N VAL A 112 10.02 -20.05 44.27
CA VAL A 112 8.68 -19.72 44.79
C VAL A 112 8.13 -20.87 45.65
N PRO A 113 7.68 -20.60 46.92
CA PRO A 113 7.12 -21.60 47.78
C PRO A 113 5.86 -22.27 47.20
N ARG A 114 5.75 -23.60 47.36
CA ARG A 114 4.63 -24.39 46.79
C ARG A 114 3.24 -23.96 47.27
N GLY A 115 3.14 -23.26 48.42
CA GLY A 115 1.88 -22.78 49.01
C GLY A 115 1.23 -21.61 48.26
N ILE A 116 2.06 -20.77 47.55
CA ILE A 116 1.56 -19.55 46.91
C ILE A 116 0.45 -19.79 45.86
N ARG A 117 0.47 -20.97 45.23
CA ARG A 117 -0.52 -21.34 44.20
C ARG A 117 -1.93 -21.35 44.78
N LYS A 118 -2.10 -21.99 45.95
CA LYS A 118 -3.41 -22.10 46.59
C LYS A 118 -3.87 -20.73 47.04
N THR A 119 -3.01 -20.01 47.73
CA THR A 119 -3.33 -18.68 48.27
C THR A 119 -3.70 -17.66 47.18
N LEU A 120 -3.01 -17.69 46.02
CA LEU A 120 -3.35 -16.82 44.87
C LEU A 120 -4.68 -17.22 44.22
N ALA A 121 -4.99 -18.53 44.14
CA ALA A 121 -6.25 -19.03 43.59
C ALA A 121 -7.44 -18.65 44.51
N ASP A 122 -7.27 -18.83 45.82
CA ASP A 122 -8.29 -18.50 46.82
C ASP A 122 -8.54 -16.99 46.84
N PHE A 123 -7.49 -16.17 46.77
CA PHE A 123 -7.59 -14.70 46.68
C PHE A 123 -8.29 -14.26 45.36
N ALA A 124 -7.96 -14.87 44.23
CA ALA A 124 -8.59 -14.60 42.95
C ALA A 124 -10.10 -14.88 42.99
N GLN A 125 -10.47 -15.97 43.59
CA GLN A 125 -11.89 -16.35 43.73
C GLN A 125 -12.66 -15.33 44.58
N VAL A 126 -12.13 -14.97 45.74
CA VAL A 126 -12.79 -14.02 46.65
C VAL A 126 -12.93 -12.63 46.01
N ILE A 127 -11.87 -12.10 45.37
CA ILE A 127 -11.95 -10.80 44.67
C ILE A 127 -12.94 -10.85 43.49
N SER A 128 -13.02 -11.97 42.80
CA SER A 128 -13.97 -12.14 41.68
C SER A 128 -15.43 -12.12 42.15
N ASP A 129 -15.67 -12.59 43.35
CA ASP A 129 -17.02 -12.72 43.93
C ASP A 129 -17.49 -11.43 44.62
N ILE A 130 -16.61 -10.41 44.79
CA ILE A 130 -17.02 -9.13 45.37
C ILE A 130 -17.81 -8.35 44.32
N PRO A 131 -19.13 -8.14 44.51
CA PRO A 131 -19.94 -7.40 43.56
C PRO A 131 -19.49 -5.95 43.48
N LEU A 132 -19.61 -5.38 42.27
CA LEU A 132 -19.45 -3.95 42.06
C LEU A 132 -20.39 -3.18 42.96
N PRO A 133 -19.99 -2.12 43.67
CA PRO A 133 -20.90 -1.27 44.41
C PRO A 133 -21.82 -0.52 43.43
N TYR A 134 -22.88 -1.20 42.99
CA TYR A 134 -24.05 -0.55 42.44
C TYR A 134 -24.85 0.02 43.64
N ALA A 135 -24.94 1.30 43.72
CA ALA A 135 -25.84 1.98 44.67
C ALA A 135 -27.25 1.40 44.52
N GLN A 136 -27.86 1.12 45.69
CA GLN A 136 -29.25 0.70 45.91
C GLN A 136 -29.52 -0.83 45.97
N THR A 137 -29.06 -1.50 47.01
CA THR A 137 -29.81 -2.63 47.56
C THR A 137 -29.44 -2.91 49.00
N GLY A 138 -30.42 -3.28 49.75
CA GLY A 138 -30.60 -3.23 51.17
C GLY A 138 -29.60 -3.91 52.12
N LYS A 139 -29.80 -3.71 53.40
CA LYS A 139 -28.95 -4.06 54.57
C LYS A 139 -28.45 -5.52 54.64
N ALA A 140 -29.05 -6.47 53.92
CA ALA A 140 -28.62 -7.87 53.92
C ALA A 140 -27.38 -8.11 53.03
N LEU A 141 -27.15 -7.25 52.00
CA LEU A 141 -25.99 -7.36 51.12
C LEU A 141 -24.72 -6.78 51.76
N VAL A 142 -24.89 -5.78 52.67
CA VAL A 142 -23.78 -5.15 53.38
C VAL A 142 -23.06 -6.11 54.31
N THR A 143 -23.77 -6.98 55.01
CA THR A 143 -23.17 -7.99 55.91
C THR A 143 -22.42 -9.10 55.13
N LEU A 144 -22.94 -9.52 53.98
CA LEU A 144 -22.25 -10.49 53.12
C LEU A 144 -21.00 -9.86 52.43
N LEU A 145 -21.04 -8.57 52.15
CA LEU A 145 -19.89 -7.82 51.64
C LEU A 145 -18.80 -7.65 52.71
N ASP A 146 -19.17 -7.34 53.94
CA ASP A 146 -18.23 -7.20 55.06
C ASP A 146 -17.47 -8.49 55.36
N ASP A 147 -18.14 -9.66 55.27
CA ASP A 147 -17.51 -10.95 55.51
C ASP A 147 -16.56 -11.32 54.34
N LYS A 148 -16.95 -11.07 53.09
CA LYS A 148 -16.09 -11.28 51.93
C LYS A 148 -14.92 -10.31 51.86
N GLU A 149 -15.10 -9.05 52.30
CA GLU A 149 -14.02 -8.07 52.40
C GLU A 149 -13.00 -8.46 53.47
N LYS A 150 -13.44 -9.00 54.61
CA LYS A 150 -12.56 -9.54 55.66
C LYS A 150 -11.81 -10.79 55.17
N GLU A 151 -12.47 -11.68 54.48
CA GLU A 151 -11.84 -12.86 53.87
C GLU A 151 -10.81 -12.46 52.80
N ALA A 152 -11.13 -11.50 51.91
CA ALA A 152 -10.20 -10.92 50.96
C ALA A 152 -8.98 -10.30 51.62
N SER A 153 -9.19 -9.59 52.76
CA SER A 153 -8.08 -8.97 53.51
C SER A 153 -7.14 -10.01 54.10
N GLN A 154 -7.68 -11.14 54.60
CA GLN A 154 -6.85 -12.23 55.15
C GLN A 154 -6.01 -12.91 54.07
N PHE A 155 -6.61 -13.25 52.93
CA PHE A 155 -5.86 -13.81 51.79
C PHE A 155 -4.83 -12.84 51.20
N LYS A 156 -5.16 -11.54 51.16
CA LYS A 156 -4.21 -10.51 50.78
C LYS A 156 -2.96 -10.51 51.67
N GLU A 157 -3.15 -10.49 52.99
CA GLU A 157 -2.05 -10.55 53.95
C GLU A 157 -1.20 -11.81 53.83
N GLU A 158 -1.81 -12.95 53.54
CA GLU A 158 -1.10 -14.21 53.30
C GLU A 158 -0.27 -14.17 52.00
N VAL A 159 -0.83 -13.60 50.90
CA VAL A 159 -0.11 -13.38 49.64
C VAL A 159 1.06 -12.41 49.86
N GLU A 160 0.85 -11.28 50.56
CA GLU A 160 1.88 -10.32 50.91
C GLU A 160 3.04 -10.96 51.69
N LYS A 161 2.73 -11.71 52.75
CA LYS A 161 3.75 -12.44 53.54
C LYS A 161 4.51 -13.47 52.72
N THR A 162 3.87 -14.04 51.73
CA THR A 162 4.49 -15.06 50.87
C THR A 162 5.39 -14.40 49.81
N LEU A 163 4.91 -13.30 49.21
CA LEU A 163 5.68 -12.54 48.24
C LEU A 163 6.88 -11.81 48.89
N ALA A 164 6.72 -11.30 50.10
CA ALA A 164 7.80 -10.66 50.87
C ALA A 164 8.98 -11.61 51.17
N LYS A 165 8.77 -12.93 51.12
CA LYS A 165 9.83 -13.94 51.29
C LYS A 165 10.59 -14.25 50.00
N GLN A 166 10.22 -13.62 48.88
CA GLN A 166 10.91 -13.83 47.60
C GLN A 166 12.16 -12.95 47.53
N ASP A 167 13.28 -13.56 47.25
CA ASP A 167 14.54 -12.85 47.02
C ASP A 167 14.56 -12.15 45.65
N LYS A 168 13.89 -12.76 44.65
CA LYS A 168 13.79 -12.19 43.30
C LYS A 168 12.62 -11.23 43.17
N ARG A 169 12.85 -10.11 42.54
CA ARG A 169 11.83 -9.14 42.18
C ARG A 169 10.86 -9.73 41.14
N ILE A 170 9.59 -9.35 41.22
CA ILE A 170 8.57 -9.71 40.25
C ILE A 170 8.20 -8.47 39.46
N VAL A 171 8.26 -8.53 38.14
CA VAL A 171 7.85 -7.47 37.22
C VAL A 171 6.65 -7.94 36.41
N VAL A 172 5.49 -7.35 36.67
CA VAL A 172 4.26 -7.61 35.94
C VAL A 172 4.11 -6.59 34.85
N THR A 173 4.15 -7.01 33.60
CA THR A 173 3.98 -6.12 32.44
C THR A 173 2.57 -6.29 31.87
N VAL A 174 1.83 -5.18 31.72
CA VAL A 174 0.44 -5.15 31.24
C VAL A 174 0.34 -4.25 30.02
N ASP A 175 -0.02 -4.83 28.88
CA ASP A 175 -0.19 -4.11 27.61
C ASP A 175 -1.64 -4.16 27.13
N ASP A 176 -2.00 -3.32 26.16
CA ASP A 176 -3.30 -3.30 25.48
C ASP A 176 -4.52 -3.07 26.40
N ILE A 177 -4.35 -2.34 27.52
CA ILE A 177 -5.44 -2.03 28.47
C ILE A 177 -6.53 -1.20 27.77
N ASP A 178 -6.12 -0.27 26.91
CA ASP A 178 -6.98 0.67 26.17
C ASP A 178 -7.83 0.01 25.06
N ARG A 179 -7.62 -1.27 24.80
CA ARG A 179 -8.45 -2.07 23.87
C ARG A 179 -9.60 -2.80 24.56
N LEU A 180 -9.62 -2.83 25.88
CA LEU A 180 -10.65 -3.53 26.64
C LEU A 180 -11.99 -2.79 26.63
N PRO A 181 -13.11 -3.53 26.75
CA PRO A 181 -14.40 -2.96 27.11
C PRO A 181 -14.32 -2.21 28.44
N GLY A 182 -15.14 -1.16 28.59
CA GLY A 182 -15.08 -0.28 29.76
C GLY A 182 -15.23 -0.96 31.11
N GLU A 183 -16.06 -1.98 31.23
CA GLU A 183 -16.22 -2.73 32.47
C GLU A 183 -14.98 -3.55 32.83
N ASP A 184 -14.30 -4.10 31.80
CA ASP A 184 -13.07 -4.84 32.00
C ASP A 184 -11.92 -3.93 32.43
N ILE A 185 -11.84 -2.72 31.87
CA ILE A 185 -10.89 -1.68 32.31
C ILE A 185 -11.13 -1.35 33.79
N LYS A 186 -12.37 -1.13 34.21
CA LYS A 186 -12.72 -0.82 35.58
C LYS A 186 -12.34 -1.97 36.53
N GLN A 187 -12.60 -3.22 36.13
CA GLN A 187 -12.20 -4.40 36.91
C GLN A 187 -10.68 -4.48 37.06
N LEU A 188 -9.93 -4.27 35.98
CA LEU A 188 -8.46 -4.30 36.00
C LEU A 188 -7.88 -3.21 36.93
N PHE A 189 -8.36 -1.98 36.83
CA PHE A 189 -7.90 -0.90 37.73
C PHE A 189 -8.28 -1.12 39.19
N ARG A 190 -9.37 -1.84 39.50
CA ARG A 190 -9.67 -2.27 40.86
C ARG A 190 -8.64 -3.26 41.39
N ILE A 191 -8.19 -4.20 40.56
CA ILE A 191 -7.11 -5.10 40.94
C ILE A 191 -5.89 -4.27 41.32
N PHE A 192 -5.47 -3.34 40.48
CA PHE A 192 -4.31 -2.48 40.75
C PHE A 192 -4.50 -1.58 41.98
N LYS A 193 -5.71 -1.19 42.33
CA LYS A 193 -6.00 -0.49 43.56
C LYS A 193 -5.96 -1.39 44.81
N ALA A 194 -6.27 -2.69 44.66
CA ALA A 194 -6.29 -3.65 45.74
C ALA A 194 -4.91 -4.26 46.06
N ILE A 195 -3.96 -4.21 45.11
CA ILE A 195 -2.65 -4.93 45.17
C ILE A 195 -1.42 -4.04 45.49
N PRO A 196 -1.52 -2.71 45.76
CA PRO A 196 -0.31 -1.87 45.85
C PRO A 196 0.68 -2.30 46.91
N ASN A 197 0.33 -3.17 47.85
CA ASN A 197 1.16 -3.57 48.98
C ASN A 197 1.91 -4.91 48.78
N PHE A 198 1.89 -5.49 47.57
CA PHE A 198 2.67 -6.69 47.33
C PHE A 198 4.16 -6.32 47.28
N SER A 199 4.86 -6.58 48.38
CA SER A 199 6.29 -6.29 48.50
C SER A 199 7.08 -6.95 47.37
N ASN A 200 8.06 -6.21 46.85
CA ASN A 200 8.96 -6.67 45.79
C ASN A 200 8.29 -6.92 44.42
N VAL A 201 7.08 -6.37 44.18
CA VAL A 201 6.37 -6.46 42.90
C VAL A 201 6.29 -5.08 42.24
N VAL A 202 6.73 -5.01 40.97
CA VAL A 202 6.63 -3.81 40.14
C VAL A 202 5.66 -4.08 38.98
N TYR A 203 4.67 -3.24 38.83
CA TYR A 203 3.70 -3.28 37.74
C TYR A 203 4.06 -2.24 36.71
N VAL A 204 4.19 -2.62 35.45
CA VAL A 204 4.41 -1.73 34.32
C VAL A 204 3.17 -1.77 33.42
N LEU A 205 2.34 -0.73 33.52
CA LEU A 205 1.08 -0.60 32.79
C LEU A 205 1.30 0.28 31.55
N VAL A 206 0.96 -0.25 30.38
CA VAL A 206 1.20 0.43 29.11
C VAL A 206 -0.13 0.62 28.38
N PHE A 207 -0.56 1.88 28.17
CA PHE A 207 -1.86 2.17 27.58
C PHE A 207 -1.98 3.61 27.04
N ASN A 208 -3.05 3.86 26.26
CA ASN A 208 -3.47 5.22 25.89
C ASN A 208 -4.29 5.81 27.04
N LYS A 209 -3.73 6.86 27.69
CA LYS A 209 -4.35 7.52 28.85
C LYS A 209 -5.72 8.09 28.54
N GLU A 210 -5.86 8.75 27.40
CA GLU A 210 -7.10 9.41 26.96
C GLU A 210 -8.23 8.39 26.77
N ALA A 211 -7.97 7.32 26.02
CA ALA A 211 -8.93 6.25 25.76
C ALA A 211 -9.41 5.56 27.05
N VAL A 212 -8.48 5.28 27.97
CA VAL A 212 -8.82 4.71 29.27
C VAL A 212 -9.63 5.69 30.12
N MET A 213 -9.26 6.98 30.12
CA MET A 213 -9.99 8.01 30.89
C MET A 213 -11.39 8.28 30.36
N GLU A 214 -11.60 8.26 29.05
CA GLU A 214 -12.95 8.36 28.45
C GLU A 214 -13.86 7.27 28.98
N THR A 215 -13.34 6.05 29.06
CA THR A 215 -14.09 4.87 29.49
C THR A 215 -14.43 4.86 30.98
N ILE A 216 -13.56 5.35 31.85
CA ILE A 216 -13.75 5.33 33.31
C ILE A 216 -14.79 6.37 33.78
N THR A 217 -15.10 7.39 32.98
CA THR A 217 -15.79 8.62 33.42
C THR A 217 -17.28 8.48 33.72
N GLU A 218 -17.93 7.41 33.30
CA GLU A 218 -19.40 7.31 33.44
C GLU A 218 -19.90 7.08 34.87
N THR A 219 -19.03 6.93 35.88
CA THR A 219 -19.48 6.37 37.15
C THR A 219 -19.08 7.11 38.46
N GLN A 220 -18.24 8.17 38.47
CA GLN A 220 -17.81 8.76 39.76
C GLN A 220 -17.63 10.28 39.76
N ALA A 221 -18.01 10.90 40.91
CA ALA A 221 -17.88 12.33 41.24
C ALA A 221 -16.42 12.82 41.43
N VAL A 222 -15.40 12.03 41.11
CA VAL A 222 -13.97 12.37 41.25
C VAL A 222 -13.42 12.73 39.89
N SER A 223 -12.60 13.78 39.81
CA SER A 223 -11.97 14.15 38.53
C SER A 223 -11.16 12.98 37.92
N LYS A 224 -11.27 12.80 36.61
CA LYS A 224 -10.63 11.73 35.81
C LYS A 224 -9.15 11.52 36.16
N GLU A 225 -8.40 12.61 36.24
CA GLU A 225 -6.97 12.58 36.54
C GLU A 225 -6.65 12.14 37.98
N SER A 226 -7.53 12.45 38.92
CA SER A 226 -7.35 12.10 40.34
C SER A 226 -7.45 10.59 40.58
N TYR A 227 -8.21 9.85 39.74
CA TYR A 227 -8.36 8.40 39.88
C TYR A 227 -7.08 7.65 39.52
N LEU A 228 -6.46 7.96 38.37
CA LEU A 228 -5.21 7.31 37.95
C LEU A 228 -4.05 7.66 38.88
N LYS A 229 -3.96 8.91 39.32
CA LYS A 229 -2.94 9.37 40.29
C LYS A 229 -3.00 8.69 41.66
N GLN A 230 -4.14 8.12 42.05
CA GLN A 230 -4.26 7.32 43.26
C GLN A 230 -3.71 5.90 43.13
N ILE A 231 -3.54 5.42 41.91
CA ILE A 231 -3.12 4.04 41.60
C ILE A 231 -1.68 4.00 41.11
N ILE A 232 -1.28 4.94 40.26
CA ILE A 232 0.02 4.95 39.58
C ILE A 232 0.96 5.91 40.31
N GLN A 233 2.11 5.37 40.74
CA GLN A 233 3.10 6.14 41.52
C GLN A 233 4.11 6.85 40.61
N ALA A 234 4.43 6.30 39.43
CA ALA A 234 5.29 6.95 38.46
C ALA A 234 4.64 6.93 37.06
N GLU A 235 4.58 8.10 36.44
CA GLU A 235 3.97 8.29 35.13
C GLU A 235 5.02 8.73 34.10
N PHE A 236 5.03 8.08 32.96
CA PHE A 236 5.88 8.46 31.83
C PHE A 236 5.03 8.55 30.56
N GLU A 237 5.19 9.61 29.82
CA GLU A 237 4.53 9.80 28.53
C GLU A 237 5.54 9.62 27.40
N LEU A 238 5.22 8.72 26.44
CA LEU A 238 6.06 8.52 25.28
C LEU A 238 5.88 9.69 24.31
N PRO A 239 6.97 10.35 23.92
CA PRO A 239 6.89 11.40 22.93
C PRO A 239 6.43 10.84 21.58
N THR A 240 5.60 11.60 20.88
CA THR A 240 5.24 11.29 19.51
C THR A 240 6.49 11.36 18.63
N PRO A 241 6.70 10.39 17.71
CA PRO A 241 7.85 10.42 16.81
C PRO A 241 7.92 11.72 16.02
N SER A 242 9.10 12.32 15.93
CA SER A 242 9.27 13.56 15.15
C SER A 242 9.03 13.34 13.67
N LYS A 243 8.50 14.35 12.98
CA LYS A 243 8.32 14.30 11.51
C LYS A 243 9.61 13.94 10.77
N THR A 244 10.76 14.43 11.22
CA THR A 244 12.06 14.11 10.62
C THR A 244 12.38 12.61 10.71
N LEU A 245 12.06 11.99 11.84
CA LEU A 245 12.28 10.57 12.05
C LEU A 245 11.33 9.73 11.19
N LEU A 246 10.05 10.10 11.13
CA LEU A 246 9.06 9.43 10.29
C LEU A 246 9.43 9.51 8.80
N ARG A 247 9.88 10.67 8.32
CA ARG A 247 10.40 10.85 6.95
C ARG A 247 11.59 9.94 6.66
N LYS A 248 12.57 9.91 7.58
CA LYS A 248 13.74 9.04 7.44
C LYS A 248 13.36 7.57 7.36
N LEU A 249 12.42 7.12 8.19
CA LEU A 249 11.90 5.76 8.20
C LEU A 249 11.17 5.44 6.88
N PHE A 250 10.29 6.35 6.44
CA PHE A 250 9.55 6.20 5.20
C PHE A 250 10.49 6.07 3.99
N PHE A 251 11.44 6.97 3.85
CA PHE A 251 12.41 6.92 2.75
C PHE A 251 13.29 5.66 2.79
N LYS A 252 13.68 5.21 3.98
CA LYS A 252 14.42 3.95 4.13
C LYS A 252 13.61 2.75 3.62
N LYS A 253 12.30 2.70 3.93
CA LYS A 253 11.41 1.64 3.46
C LYS A 253 11.13 1.76 1.96
N LEU A 254 10.87 2.96 1.43
CA LEU A 254 10.68 3.19 -0.01
C LEU A 254 11.90 2.75 -0.82
N ASN A 255 13.12 3.07 -0.36
CA ASN A 255 14.35 2.66 -1.05
C ASN A 255 14.50 1.13 -1.18
N ARG A 256 13.85 0.36 -0.31
CA ARG A 256 13.83 -1.11 -0.43
C ARG A 256 12.84 -1.58 -1.49
N VAL A 257 11.68 -0.93 -1.58
CA VAL A 257 10.65 -1.27 -2.58
C VAL A 257 11.11 -0.89 -3.99
N PHE A 258 11.84 0.22 -4.13
CA PHE A 258 12.23 0.83 -5.40
C PHE A 258 13.75 0.72 -5.66
N THR A 259 14.37 -0.42 -5.33
CA THR A 259 15.83 -0.64 -5.47
C THR A 259 16.34 -0.51 -6.91
N ASP A 260 15.54 -0.88 -7.90
CA ASP A 260 15.96 -1.03 -9.30
C ASP A 260 15.71 0.21 -10.15
N ILE A 261 15.24 1.31 -9.56
CA ILE A 261 15.06 2.56 -10.31
C ILE A 261 16.42 3.25 -10.47
N ALA A 262 16.83 3.43 -11.74
CA ALA A 262 18.02 4.20 -12.04
C ALA A 262 17.84 5.66 -11.58
N LYS A 263 18.85 6.21 -10.91
CA LYS A 263 18.78 7.58 -10.36
C LYS A 263 18.52 8.63 -11.41
N GLU A 264 18.99 8.38 -12.64
CA GLU A 264 18.83 9.24 -13.81
C GLU A 264 17.38 9.32 -14.30
N GLN A 265 16.58 8.29 -14.01
CA GLN A 265 15.15 8.21 -14.38
C GLN A 265 14.23 8.79 -13.31
N PHE A 266 14.78 9.10 -12.12
CA PHE A 266 14.00 9.59 -10.99
C PHE A 266 13.96 11.12 -10.98
N ASN A 267 12.80 11.70 -11.30
CA ASN A 267 12.60 13.15 -11.29
C ASN A 267 12.49 13.69 -9.85
N GLN A 268 13.61 14.16 -9.31
CA GLN A 268 13.72 14.65 -7.92
C GLN A 268 12.81 15.86 -7.66
N THR A 269 12.58 16.72 -8.64
CA THR A 269 11.73 17.91 -8.50
C THR A 269 10.27 17.48 -8.37
N HIS A 270 9.83 16.57 -9.23
CA HIS A 270 8.48 16.02 -9.20
C HIS A 270 8.21 15.27 -7.89
N TRP A 271 9.16 14.42 -7.46
CA TRP A 271 9.09 13.75 -6.17
C TRP A 271 8.94 14.74 -5.00
N SER A 272 9.79 15.77 -4.95
CA SER A 272 9.73 16.76 -3.87
C SER A 272 8.38 17.47 -3.83
N SER A 273 7.81 17.82 -4.99
CA SER A 273 6.51 18.47 -5.06
C SER A 273 5.39 17.55 -4.57
N ILE A 274 5.31 16.34 -5.07
CA ILE A 274 4.30 15.34 -4.64
C ILE A 274 4.44 15.01 -3.16
N TYR A 275 5.67 14.79 -2.69
CA TYR A 275 5.91 14.41 -1.31
C TYR A 275 5.51 15.52 -0.33
N PHE A 276 6.12 16.70 -0.45
CA PHE A 276 5.92 17.76 0.53
C PHE A 276 4.55 18.44 0.45
N GLN A 277 3.91 18.46 -0.71
CA GLN A 277 2.62 19.09 -0.87
C GLN A 277 1.43 18.16 -0.60
N GLY A 278 1.66 16.83 -0.58
CA GLY A 278 0.59 15.85 -0.39
C GLY A 278 0.95 14.71 0.54
N ILE A 279 1.86 13.82 0.17
CA ILE A 279 2.12 12.56 0.87
C ILE A 279 2.57 12.78 2.32
N ASP A 280 3.41 13.79 2.61
CA ASP A 280 3.93 14.06 3.95
C ASP A 280 2.85 14.32 5.01
N HIS A 281 1.69 14.80 4.58
CA HIS A 281 0.54 14.98 5.46
C HIS A 281 0.05 13.65 6.04
N PHE A 282 -0.03 12.61 5.22
CA PHE A 282 -0.54 11.28 5.60
C PHE A 282 0.49 10.43 6.34
N ILE A 283 1.79 10.74 6.18
CA ILE A 283 2.88 10.02 6.85
C ILE A 283 3.13 10.63 8.24
N ASN A 284 2.16 10.48 9.14
CA ASN A 284 2.16 11.08 10.48
C ASN A 284 2.44 10.07 11.61
N ASN A 285 2.47 8.76 11.31
CA ASN A 285 2.74 7.69 12.26
C ASN A 285 3.34 6.45 11.56
N ILE A 286 3.86 5.51 12.36
CA ILE A 286 4.51 4.29 11.83
C ILE A 286 3.55 3.38 11.07
N PRO A 287 2.32 3.11 11.54
CA PRO A 287 1.38 2.29 10.77
C PRO A 287 1.00 2.87 9.42
N ALA A 288 0.88 4.20 9.31
CA ALA A 288 0.64 4.83 8.00
C ALA A 288 1.79 4.53 7.04
N ILE A 289 3.04 4.66 7.52
CA ILE A 289 4.25 4.30 6.76
C ILE A 289 4.21 2.82 6.36
N THR A 290 3.98 1.93 7.33
CA THR A 290 3.98 0.48 7.12
C THR A 290 2.88 0.06 6.15
N ARG A 291 1.66 0.60 6.30
CA ARG A 291 0.54 0.31 5.40
C ARG A 291 0.85 0.71 3.96
N LEU A 292 1.35 1.94 3.74
CA LEU A 292 1.68 2.41 2.40
C LEU A 292 2.83 1.60 1.80
N THR A 293 3.91 1.38 2.54
CA THR A 293 5.07 0.63 2.02
C THR A 293 4.77 -0.84 1.76
N ASN A 294 4.00 -1.52 2.63
CA ASN A 294 3.59 -2.91 2.40
C ASN A 294 2.68 -3.02 1.17
N THR A 295 1.75 -2.07 1.00
CA THR A 295 0.91 -2.03 -0.19
C THR A 295 1.77 -1.90 -1.44
N LEU A 296 2.71 -0.94 -1.47
CA LEU A 296 3.62 -0.74 -2.60
C LEU A 296 4.50 -1.97 -2.88
N THR A 297 4.93 -2.69 -1.84
CA THR A 297 5.71 -3.94 -2.00
C THR A 297 4.92 -5.00 -2.77
N VAL A 298 3.60 -5.05 -2.57
CA VAL A 298 2.72 -6.02 -3.24
C VAL A 298 2.28 -5.54 -4.63
N THR A 299 1.91 -4.25 -4.76
CA THR A 299 1.25 -3.75 -5.98
C THR A 299 2.24 -3.28 -7.04
N TYR A 300 3.36 -2.64 -6.65
CA TYR A 300 4.31 -2.09 -7.60
C TYR A 300 4.98 -3.11 -8.54
N PRO A 301 5.40 -4.32 -8.09
CA PRO A 301 5.99 -5.31 -8.98
C PRO A 301 5.12 -5.69 -10.19
N ALA A 302 3.80 -5.65 -10.03
CA ALA A 302 2.84 -6.02 -11.06
C ALA A 302 2.71 -4.96 -12.18
N VAL A 303 3.09 -3.71 -11.91
CA VAL A 303 3.00 -2.58 -12.85
C VAL A 303 4.36 -1.90 -13.08
N LYS A 304 5.43 -2.53 -12.61
CA LYS A 304 6.80 -2.01 -12.75
C LYS A 304 7.18 -1.83 -14.21
N GLY A 305 7.63 -0.63 -14.57
CA GLY A 305 7.98 -0.27 -15.95
C GLY A 305 6.81 0.22 -16.80
N GLU A 306 5.57 0.14 -16.28
CA GLU A 306 4.34 0.54 -16.96
C GLU A 306 3.77 1.85 -16.41
N VAL A 307 4.22 2.26 -15.23
CA VAL A 307 3.79 3.47 -14.54
C VAL A 307 4.96 4.30 -14.06
N ASN A 308 4.76 5.60 -13.90
CA ASN A 308 5.71 6.44 -13.22
C ASN A 308 5.72 6.10 -11.72
N PRO A 309 6.85 5.71 -11.12
CA PRO A 309 6.89 5.27 -9.72
C PRO A 309 6.46 6.35 -8.73
N ILE A 310 6.72 7.64 -9.04
CA ILE A 310 6.36 8.76 -8.17
C ILE A 310 4.84 8.95 -8.16
N ASP A 311 4.21 8.96 -9.34
CA ASP A 311 2.77 9.06 -9.47
C ASP A 311 2.08 7.84 -8.85
N PHE A 312 2.65 6.64 -9.01
CA PHE A 312 2.11 5.42 -8.43
C PHE A 312 2.08 5.44 -6.90
N ILE A 313 3.17 5.91 -6.26
CA ILE A 313 3.20 6.11 -4.80
C ILE A 313 2.08 7.06 -4.36
N ALA A 314 1.83 8.12 -5.12
CA ALA A 314 0.81 9.12 -4.79
C ALA A 314 -0.62 8.57 -4.98
N ILE A 315 -0.87 7.81 -6.04
CA ILE A 315 -2.17 7.13 -6.28
C ILE A 315 -2.45 6.11 -5.18
N GLU A 316 -1.45 5.28 -4.80
CA GLU A 316 -1.57 4.34 -3.69
C GLU A 316 -1.79 5.04 -2.33
N CYS A 317 -1.17 6.20 -2.14
CA CYS A 317 -1.41 7.05 -0.98
C CYS A 317 -2.88 7.50 -0.92
N LEU A 318 -3.45 7.98 -2.04
CA LEU A 318 -4.87 8.33 -2.12
C LEU A 318 -5.76 7.11 -1.86
N ARG A 319 -5.44 5.95 -2.42
CA ARG A 319 -6.20 4.71 -2.23
C ARG A 319 -6.30 4.31 -0.76
N ILE A 320 -5.21 4.48 0.00
CA ILE A 320 -5.15 4.05 1.40
C ILE A 320 -5.76 5.08 2.35
N PHE A 321 -5.49 6.36 2.13
CA PHE A 321 -5.83 7.42 3.08
C PHE A 321 -7.06 8.24 2.70
N CYS A 322 -7.39 8.28 1.40
CA CYS A 322 -8.51 9.05 0.86
C CYS A 322 -9.33 8.23 -0.15
N PRO A 323 -9.87 7.04 0.23
CA PRO A 323 -10.55 6.14 -0.70
C PRO A 323 -11.71 6.82 -1.41
N ALA A 324 -12.44 7.72 -0.76
CA ALA A 324 -13.54 8.47 -1.37
C ALA A 324 -13.11 9.28 -2.60
N ILE A 325 -11.88 9.81 -2.62
CA ILE A 325 -11.33 10.51 -3.80
C ILE A 325 -10.76 9.51 -4.81
N TYR A 326 -10.05 8.49 -4.31
CA TYR A 326 -9.48 7.47 -5.17
C TYR A 326 -10.53 6.79 -6.06
N ASP A 327 -11.70 6.43 -5.49
CA ASP A 327 -12.77 5.75 -6.22
C ASP A 327 -13.41 6.62 -7.33
N ILE A 328 -13.36 7.93 -7.18
CA ILE A 328 -13.89 8.88 -8.17
C ILE A 328 -12.99 8.99 -9.40
N ILE A 329 -11.65 8.91 -9.20
CA ILE A 329 -10.67 9.17 -10.27
C ILE A 329 -10.87 8.23 -11.47
N PRO A 330 -10.87 6.89 -11.34
CA PRO A 330 -11.01 5.98 -12.48
C PRO A 330 -12.38 6.05 -13.16
N GLN A 331 -13.41 6.52 -12.45
CA GLN A 331 -14.76 6.69 -13.02
C GLN A 331 -14.91 7.95 -13.87
N ASN A 332 -13.95 8.90 -13.75
CA ASN A 332 -14.00 10.19 -14.44
C ASN A 332 -12.66 10.53 -15.13
N PRO A 333 -12.15 9.67 -16.03
CA PRO A 333 -10.80 9.83 -16.61
C PRO A 333 -10.62 11.20 -17.27
N TYR A 334 -11.61 11.68 -18.03
CA TYR A 334 -11.52 12.98 -18.72
C TYR A 334 -11.58 14.20 -17.78
N ALA A 335 -12.04 14.03 -16.53
CA ALA A 335 -11.95 15.11 -15.54
C ALA A 335 -10.53 15.30 -15.01
N PHE A 336 -9.73 14.23 -15.00
CA PHE A 336 -8.40 14.23 -14.42
C PHE A 336 -7.28 14.20 -15.46
N ALA A 337 -7.34 13.29 -16.44
CA ALA A 337 -6.29 13.07 -17.43
C ALA A 337 -6.54 13.85 -18.75
N GLY A 338 -5.50 13.95 -19.57
CA GLY A 338 -5.52 14.64 -20.85
C GLY A 338 -5.37 16.15 -20.77
N GLU A 339 -5.38 16.79 -21.93
CA GLU A 339 -5.28 18.24 -22.07
C GLU A 339 -6.59 18.95 -21.68
N VAL A 340 -6.53 20.25 -21.48
CA VAL A 340 -7.68 21.05 -21.06
C VAL A 340 -8.59 21.29 -22.27
N ASP A 341 -9.73 20.63 -22.30
CA ASP A 341 -10.81 20.91 -23.23
C ASP A 341 -11.97 21.53 -22.47
N THR A 342 -12.28 22.79 -22.76
CA THR A 342 -13.45 23.61 -22.40
C THR A 342 -14.17 23.45 -21.03
N SER A 343 -14.82 24.54 -20.57
CA SER A 343 -15.63 24.74 -19.35
C SER A 343 -14.94 24.47 -18.00
N THR A 344 -13.93 25.28 -17.70
CA THR A 344 -13.20 25.24 -16.41
C THR A 344 -14.09 25.42 -15.17
N ASP A 345 -15.20 26.14 -15.26
CA ASP A 345 -16.07 26.45 -14.11
C ASP A 345 -16.93 25.26 -13.67
N GLU A 346 -17.49 24.50 -14.61
CA GLU A 346 -18.27 23.28 -14.28
C GLU A 346 -17.39 22.22 -13.66
N LEU A 347 -16.21 21.96 -14.25
CA LEU A 347 -15.22 21.04 -13.72
C LEU A 347 -14.74 21.47 -12.33
N LYS A 348 -14.50 22.78 -12.14
CA LYS A 348 -14.11 23.34 -10.85
C LYS A 348 -15.16 23.11 -9.77
N ASN A 349 -16.43 23.31 -10.08
CA ASN A 349 -17.54 23.07 -9.17
C ASN A 349 -17.66 21.59 -8.79
N LEU A 350 -17.51 20.70 -9.77
CA LEU A 350 -17.55 19.26 -9.57
C LEU A 350 -16.39 18.80 -8.65
N LEU A 351 -15.17 19.21 -8.96
CA LEU A 351 -13.98 18.92 -8.15
C LEU A 351 -14.11 19.44 -6.71
N ASN A 352 -14.61 20.67 -6.54
CA ASN A 352 -14.84 21.26 -5.23
C ASN A 352 -15.89 20.47 -4.42
N THR A 353 -16.91 19.93 -5.09
CA THR A 353 -17.92 19.08 -4.45
C THR A 353 -17.30 17.78 -3.93
N TRP A 354 -16.40 17.16 -4.69
CA TRP A 354 -15.69 15.95 -4.25
C TRP A 354 -14.75 16.24 -3.07
N ILE A 355 -13.95 17.31 -3.16
CA ILE A 355 -13.03 17.72 -2.08
C ILE A 355 -13.81 18.13 -0.81
N ALA A 356 -15.03 18.67 -0.93
CA ALA A 356 -15.83 19.07 0.23
C ALA A 356 -16.21 17.89 1.13
N GLN A 357 -16.24 16.66 0.61
CA GLN A 357 -16.55 15.43 1.36
C GLN A 357 -15.41 14.99 2.30
N LEU A 358 -14.19 15.50 2.09
CA LEU A 358 -13.04 15.16 2.92
C LEU A 358 -13.06 15.88 4.27
N PRO A 359 -12.39 15.31 5.30
CA PRO A 359 -12.09 16.01 6.53
C PRO A 359 -11.41 17.37 6.25
N PRO A 360 -11.68 18.41 7.05
CA PRO A 360 -11.12 19.74 6.80
C PRO A 360 -9.60 19.77 6.65
N GLU A 361 -8.89 18.96 7.44
CA GLU A 361 -7.43 18.83 7.46
C GLU A 361 -6.86 18.19 6.19
N ASP A 362 -7.63 17.34 5.52
CA ASP A 362 -7.18 16.60 4.33
C ASP A 362 -7.43 17.35 3.03
N LYS A 363 -8.35 18.32 3.02
CA LYS A 363 -8.79 19.02 1.79
C LYS A 363 -7.63 19.64 1.02
N GLN A 364 -6.83 20.45 1.68
CA GLN A 364 -5.74 21.16 1.02
C GLN A 364 -4.61 20.23 0.57
N PRO A 365 -4.13 19.27 1.41
CA PRO A 365 -3.15 18.28 0.99
C PRO A 365 -3.60 17.44 -0.20
N VAL A 366 -4.85 16.97 -0.23
CA VAL A 366 -5.40 16.20 -1.35
C VAL A 366 -5.50 17.05 -2.60
N GLN A 367 -6.03 18.28 -2.50
CA GLN A 367 -6.09 19.20 -3.64
C GLN A 367 -4.70 19.46 -4.24
N ASN A 368 -3.71 19.70 -3.40
CA ASN A 368 -2.33 19.90 -3.84
C ASN A 368 -1.79 18.64 -4.53
N LEU A 369 -2.02 17.46 -3.96
CA LEU A 369 -1.58 16.19 -4.53
C LEU A 369 -2.22 15.95 -5.90
N LEU A 370 -3.51 16.18 -6.03
CA LEU A 370 -4.23 16.07 -7.30
C LEU A 370 -3.70 17.03 -8.36
N MET A 371 -3.36 18.26 -7.99
CA MET A 371 -2.74 19.23 -8.92
C MET A 371 -1.34 18.79 -9.39
N GLN A 372 -0.59 18.05 -8.58
CA GLN A 372 0.70 17.51 -8.99
C GLN A 372 0.57 16.26 -9.88
N LEU A 373 -0.39 15.40 -9.59
CA LEU A 373 -0.69 14.21 -10.37
C LEU A 373 -1.30 14.55 -11.74
N PHE A 374 -2.20 15.52 -11.75
CA PHE A 374 -2.99 15.91 -12.90
C PHE A 374 -2.80 17.40 -13.20
N PRO A 375 -1.83 17.77 -14.05
CA PRO A 375 -1.52 19.17 -14.37
C PRO A 375 -2.73 19.96 -14.87
N LYS A 376 -3.67 19.32 -15.57
CA LYS A 376 -4.95 19.89 -15.97
C LYS A 376 -5.68 20.60 -14.83
N LEU A 377 -5.62 20.05 -13.61
CA LEU A 377 -6.28 20.63 -12.43
C LEU A 377 -5.59 21.91 -11.92
N LYS A 378 -4.31 22.12 -12.25
CA LYS A 378 -3.64 23.41 -11.96
C LYS A 378 -4.30 24.55 -12.70
N SER A 379 -4.66 24.36 -13.98
CA SER A 379 -5.35 25.40 -14.75
C SER A 379 -6.74 25.69 -14.19
N VAL A 380 -7.44 24.68 -13.69
CA VAL A 380 -8.78 24.81 -13.11
C VAL A 380 -8.77 25.57 -11.78
N TRP A 381 -7.83 25.24 -10.89
CA TRP A 381 -7.78 25.86 -9.56
C TRP A 381 -6.89 27.11 -9.46
N SER A 382 -5.81 27.18 -10.25
CA SER A 382 -4.78 28.22 -10.12
C SER A 382 -4.63 29.11 -11.34
N HIS A 383 -5.41 28.86 -12.43
CA HIS A 383 -5.33 29.60 -13.70
C HIS A 383 -3.92 29.68 -14.31
N SER A 384 -3.04 28.69 -14.01
CA SER A 384 -1.71 28.60 -14.59
C SER A 384 -1.75 27.88 -15.93
N SER A 385 -0.96 28.36 -16.91
CA SER A 385 -0.78 27.68 -18.20
C SER A 385 -0.12 26.32 -18.01
N LEU A 386 -0.47 25.36 -18.85
CA LEU A 386 0.22 24.07 -18.96
C LEU A 386 1.38 24.25 -19.97
N ASP A 387 2.59 23.98 -19.51
CA ASP A 387 3.79 23.99 -20.37
C ASP A 387 4.13 22.58 -20.91
N GLU A 388 3.63 21.52 -20.25
CA GLU A 388 3.86 20.11 -20.60
C GLU A 388 2.79 19.59 -21.56
N LYS A 389 3.19 18.68 -22.46
CA LYS A 389 2.34 18.08 -23.48
C LYS A 389 2.01 16.62 -23.17
N GLU A 390 0.90 16.11 -23.70
CA GLU A 390 0.47 14.72 -23.58
C GLU A 390 1.60 13.73 -23.98
N SER A 391 2.35 14.02 -25.04
CA SER A 391 3.47 13.19 -25.50
C SER A 391 4.59 13.04 -24.46
N GLU A 392 4.85 14.08 -23.66
CA GLU A 392 5.85 14.05 -22.60
C GLU A 392 5.34 13.22 -21.40
N TRP A 393 4.07 13.38 -21.05
CA TRP A 393 3.42 12.59 -19.98
C TRP A 393 3.44 11.10 -20.31
N ARG A 394 3.12 10.76 -21.56
CA ARG A 394 3.17 9.38 -22.06
C ARG A 394 4.58 8.81 -21.97
N GLN A 395 5.61 9.51 -22.44
CA GLN A 395 7.00 9.05 -22.37
C GLN A 395 7.46 8.82 -20.92
N GLN A 396 6.99 9.67 -19.99
CA GLN A 396 7.29 9.57 -18.57
C GLN A 396 6.37 8.60 -17.83
N LEU A 397 5.43 7.95 -18.52
CA LEU A 397 4.43 7.03 -17.96
C LEU A 397 3.58 7.68 -16.85
N ARG A 398 3.27 8.97 -16.99
CA ARG A 398 2.53 9.74 -16.01
C ARG A 398 1.04 9.35 -15.98
N VAL A 399 0.44 9.41 -14.79
CA VAL A 399 -1.00 9.12 -14.60
C VAL A 399 -1.92 10.13 -15.31
N CYS A 400 -1.42 11.32 -15.66
CA CYS A 400 -2.19 12.33 -16.38
C CYS A 400 -2.28 12.08 -17.89
N SER A 401 -1.51 11.14 -18.47
CA SER A 401 -1.69 10.69 -19.85
C SER A 401 -2.90 9.79 -19.97
N LEU A 402 -3.81 10.07 -20.90
CA LEU A 402 -5.03 9.28 -21.12
C LEU A 402 -4.74 7.81 -21.46
N GLU A 403 -3.65 7.55 -22.15
CA GLU A 403 -3.24 6.21 -22.54
C GLU A 403 -2.71 5.40 -21.34
N ILE A 404 -1.93 6.04 -20.48
CA ILE A 404 -1.30 5.40 -19.31
C ILE A 404 -2.26 5.35 -18.10
N PHE A 405 -3.20 6.28 -18.03
CA PHE A 405 -4.15 6.42 -16.92
C PHE A 405 -4.80 5.09 -16.46
N PRO A 406 -5.36 4.25 -17.35
CA PRO A 406 -6.03 3.02 -16.93
C PRO A 406 -5.11 2.04 -16.20
N ILE A 407 -3.81 2.06 -16.48
CA ILE A 407 -2.83 1.11 -15.92
C ILE A 407 -2.67 1.30 -14.41
N TYR A 408 -2.79 2.54 -13.93
CA TYR A 408 -2.68 2.88 -12.51
C TYR A 408 -3.77 2.29 -11.61
N PHE A 409 -4.91 1.95 -12.19
CA PHE A 409 -6.10 1.47 -11.46
C PHE A 409 -6.33 -0.03 -11.63
N ARG A 410 -5.39 -0.72 -12.28
CA ARG A 410 -5.38 -2.17 -12.43
C ARG A 410 -4.45 -2.81 -11.40
N LEU A 411 -4.77 -4.02 -10.96
CA LEU A 411 -3.91 -4.77 -10.04
C LEU A 411 -2.71 -5.43 -10.75
N ALA A 412 -2.81 -5.63 -12.05
CA ALA A 412 -1.76 -6.15 -12.92
C ALA A 412 -2.07 -5.79 -14.38
N LEU A 413 -1.07 -5.84 -15.25
CA LEU A 413 -1.30 -5.83 -16.68
C LEU A 413 -2.15 -7.05 -17.08
N SER A 414 -3.01 -6.85 -18.06
CA SER A 414 -3.68 -7.99 -18.69
C SER A 414 -2.62 -8.90 -19.30
N ALA A 415 -2.83 -10.21 -19.17
CA ALA A 415 -1.95 -11.19 -19.79
C ALA A 415 -1.87 -11.02 -21.33
N TYR A 416 -2.86 -10.36 -21.93
CA TYR A 416 -2.93 -10.08 -23.37
C TYR A 416 -2.12 -8.83 -23.79
N GLU A 417 -1.77 -7.95 -22.86
CA GLU A 417 -1.10 -6.69 -23.17
C GLU A 417 0.43 -6.85 -23.25
N LEU A 418 1.04 -6.16 -24.21
CA LEU A 418 2.50 -6.00 -24.25
C LEU A 418 2.93 -5.01 -23.17
N SER A 419 3.94 -5.38 -22.41
CA SER A 419 4.54 -4.44 -21.47
C SER A 419 5.31 -3.33 -22.20
N ASN A 420 5.36 -2.15 -21.62
CA ASN A 420 6.15 -1.05 -22.15
C ASN A 420 7.64 -1.44 -22.31
N THR A 421 8.14 -2.32 -21.46
CA THR A 421 9.48 -2.89 -21.58
C THR A 421 9.63 -3.72 -22.85
N GLN A 422 8.63 -4.55 -23.20
CA GLN A 422 8.62 -5.32 -24.44
C GLN A 422 8.51 -4.42 -25.65
N ILE A 423 7.64 -3.41 -25.63
CA ILE A 423 7.51 -2.41 -26.68
C ILE A 423 8.84 -1.67 -26.92
N LYS A 424 9.49 -1.18 -25.87
CA LYS A 424 10.78 -0.49 -25.97
C LYS A 424 11.90 -1.40 -26.49
N ALA A 425 11.93 -2.66 -26.06
CA ALA A 425 12.88 -3.64 -26.56
C ALA A 425 12.68 -3.89 -28.08
N MET A 426 11.43 -3.98 -28.51
CA MET A 426 11.07 -4.12 -29.93
C MET A 426 11.45 -2.88 -30.74
N LEU A 427 11.12 -1.68 -30.28
CA LEU A 427 11.46 -0.43 -30.97
C LEU A 427 12.97 -0.20 -31.09
N ALA A 428 13.77 -0.67 -30.13
CA ALA A 428 15.22 -0.63 -30.19
C ALA A 428 15.78 -1.46 -31.36
N LEU A 429 15.05 -2.44 -31.86
CA LEU A 429 15.40 -3.29 -32.99
C LEU A 429 14.85 -2.77 -34.34
N ALA A 430 14.11 -1.66 -34.37
CA ALA A 430 13.41 -1.16 -35.56
C ALA A 430 14.30 -0.92 -36.81
N TYR A 431 15.61 -0.76 -36.63
CA TYR A 431 16.58 -0.60 -37.72
C TYR A 431 17.15 -1.90 -38.27
N ASP A 432 16.85 -3.07 -37.66
CA ASP A 432 17.37 -4.38 -38.01
C ASP A 432 16.19 -5.31 -38.36
N THR A 433 15.91 -5.48 -39.64
CA THR A 433 14.76 -6.25 -40.15
C THR A 433 14.71 -7.66 -39.57
N GLU A 434 15.84 -8.38 -39.57
CA GLU A 434 15.86 -9.79 -39.14
C GLU A 434 15.63 -9.91 -37.63
N ARG A 435 16.32 -9.10 -36.82
CA ARG A 435 16.14 -9.14 -35.35
C ARG A 435 14.77 -8.67 -34.94
N PHE A 436 14.24 -7.64 -35.59
CA PHE A 436 12.89 -7.17 -35.34
C PHE A 436 11.86 -8.27 -35.63
N LYS A 437 11.98 -8.94 -36.79
CA LYS A 437 11.13 -10.08 -37.17
C LYS A 437 11.21 -11.23 -36.17
N GLU A 438 12.45 -11.65 -35.81
CA GLU A 438 12.65 -12.74 -34.84
C GLU A 438 12.00 -12.41 -33.50
N HIS A 439 12.16 -11.18 -33.02
CA HIS A 439 11.59 -10.75 -31.76
C HIS A 439 10.05 -10.69 -31.81
N LEU A 440 9.46 -10.21 -32.92
CA LEU A 440 8.00 -10.25 -33.13
C LEU A 440 7.45 -11.67 -33.06
N ILE A 441 8.07 -12.59 -33.80
CA ILE A 441 7.66 -14.00 -33.85
C ILE A 441 7.79 -14.65 -32.46
N GLU A 442 8.86 -14.34 -31.74
CA GLU A 442 9.07 -14.84 -30.38
C GLU A 442 7.97 -14.33 -29.40
N LEU A 443 7.63 -13.06 -29.44
CA LEU A 443 6.57 -12.49 -28.62
C LEU A 443 5.21 -13.12 -28.92
N VAL A 444 4.86 -13.34 -30.19
CA VAL A 444 3.60 -14.00 -30.57
C VAL A 444 3.58 -15.46 -30.08
N LYS A 445 4.69 -16.20 -30.22
CA LYS A 445 4.79 -17.57 -29.73
C LYS A 445 4.70 -17.66 -28.20
N GLN A 446 5.31 -16.72 -27.48
CA GLN A 446 5.24 -16.65 -26.03
C GLN A 446 3.78 -16.44 -25.58
N LYS A 447 3.09 -15.47 -26.16
CA LYS A 447 1.68 -15.18 -25.82
C LYS A 447 0.75 -16.36 -26.11
N ARG A 448 0.95 -17.08 -27.22
CA ARG A 448 0.19 -18.31 -27.51
C ARG A 448 0.43 -19.43 -26.50
N THR A 449 1.68 -19.62 -26.05
CA THR A 449 2.05 -20.67 -25.08
C THR A 449 1.42 -20.42 -23.71
N GLU A 450 1.19 -19.17 -23.35
CA GLU A 450 0.52 -18.77 -22.12
C GLU A 450 -1.01 -19.00 -22.17
N GLY A 451 -1.55 -19.58 -23.26
CA GLY A 451 -2.99 -19.80 -23.46
C GLY A 451 -3.77 -18.52 -23.78
N ILE A 452 -3.05 -17.49 -24.17
CA ILE A 452 -3.55 -16.14 -24.43
C ILE A 452 -3.60 -15.97 -25.94
N ALA A 453 -4.62 -16.55 -26.54
CA ALA A 453 -4.68 -16.78 -27.98
C ALA A 453 -5.31 -15.64 -28.78
N GLN A 454 -5.06 -14.38 -28.43
CA GLN A 454 -5.57 -13.27 -29.25
C GLN A 454 -4.44 -12.50 -29.91
N THR A 455 -3.94 -13.06 -31.02
CA THR A 455 -2.99 -12.37 -31.90
C THR A 455 -3.51 -11.00 -32.36
N SER A 456 -4.83 -10.84 -32.49
CA SER A 456 -5.51 -9.57 -32.80
C SER A 456 -5.20 -8.47 -31.78
N ILE A 457 -5.31 -8.74 -30.48
CA ILE A 457 -5.02 -7.75 -29.43
C ILE A 457 -3.55 -7.33 -29.45
N PHE A 458 -2.64 -8.29 -29.65
CA PHE A 458 -1.22 -8.01 -29.83
C PHE A 458 -0.97 -7.06 -31.01
N LEU A 459 -1.61 -7.35 -32.16
CA LEU A 459 -1.48 -6.54 -33.37
C LEU A 459 -2.08 -5.14 -33.21
N GLU A 460 -3.22 -5.01 -32.53
CA GLU A 460 -3.81 -3.70 -32.20
C GLU A 460 -2.90 -2.85 -31.31
N GLN A 461 -2.21 -3.47 -30.37
CA GLN A 461 -1.23 -2.76 -29.54
C GLN A 461 0.01 -2.31 -30.33
N LEU A 462 0.46 -3.11 -31.31
CA LEU A 462 1.52 -2.69 -32.22
C LEU A 462 1.13 -1.43 -33.01
N GLU A 463 -0.14 -1.30 -33.38
CA GLU A 463 -0.64 -0.12 -34.07
C GLU A 463 -0.44 1.15 -33.24
N SER A 464 -0.59 1.10 -31.90
CA SER A 464 -0.33 2.23 -31.01
C SER A 464 1.14 2.70 -31.04
N THR A 465 2.07 1.84 -31.45
CA THR A 465 3.51 2.17 -31.52
C THR A 465 3.92 2.95 -32.78
N VAL A 466 3.03 3.07 -33.76
CA VAL A 466 3.32 3.77 -35.04
C VAL A 466 3.99 5.13 -34.86
N PRO A 467 3.52 6.02 -33.97
CA PRO A 467 4.15 7.34 -33.79
C PRO A 467 5.58 7.29 -33.26
N GLU A 468 5.95 6.23 -32.55
CA GLU A 468 7.26 6.07 -31.89
C GLU A 468 8.33 5.51 -32.83
N ILE A 469 7.94 4.88 -33.95
CA ILE A 469 8.88 4.32 -34.91
C ILE A 469 9.53 5.48 -35.69
N PRO A 470 10.87 5.60 -35.69
CA PRO A 470 11.56 6.62 -36.48
C PRO A 470 11.30 6.46 -37.98
N VAL A 471 11.07 7.55 -38.70
CA VAL A 471 10.71 7.54 -40.14
C VAL A 471 11.72 6.74 -40.98
N ASN A 472 12.99 6.86 -40.69
CA ASN A 472 14.07 6.15 -41.39
C ASN A 472 14.15 4.63 -41.04
N ALA A 473 13.50 4.18 -39.99
CA ALA A 473 13.39 2.77 -39.63
C ALA A 473 12.15 2.09 -40.24
N ILE A 474 11.16 2.86 -40.72
CA ILE A 474 9.91 2.34 -41.26
C ILE A 474 10.12 1.28 -42.36
N PRO A 475 11.02 1.46 -43.35
CA PRO A 475 11.25 0.45 -44.36
C PRO A 475 11.64 -0.92 -43.77
N SER A 476 12.54 -0.93 -42.78
CA SER A 476 12.98 -2.16 -42.11
C SER A 476 11.86 -2.83 -41.33
N VAL A 477 11.03 -2.05 -40.66
CA VAL A 477 9.88 -2.54 -39.87
C VAL A 477 8.81 -3.13 -40.82
N VAL A 478 8.48 -2.43 -41.90
CA VAL A 478 7.49 -2.91 -42.89
C VAL A 478 7.97 -4.20 -43.56
N GLU A 479 9.25 -4.31 -43.94
CA GLU A 479 9.83 -5.53 -44.48
C GLU A 479 9.75 -6.70 -43.48
N ALA A 480 10.08 -6.44 -42.18
CA ALA A 480 9.97 -7.44 -41.14
C ALA A 480 8.52 -7.90 -40.89
N LEU A 481 7.53 -7.01 -41.02
CA LEU A 481 6.12 -7.35 -40.92
C LEU A 481 5.65 -8.21 -42.09
N PHE A 482 6.09 -7.91 -43.30
CA PHE A 482 5.80 -8.78 -44.45
C PHE A 482 6.42 -10.19 -44.28
N ASP A 483 7.66 -10.26 -43.78
CA ASP A 483 8.35 -11.53 -43.56
C ASP A 483 7.74 -12.36 -42.40
N ALA A 484 7.17 -11.71 -41.41
CA ALA A 484 6.52 -12.35 -40.28
C ALA A 484 5.02 -12.66 -40.50
N SER A 485 4.44 -12.18 -41.61
CA SER A 485 2.99 -12.22 -41.85
C SER A 485 2.39 -13.62 -41.77
N GLU A 486 3.08 -14.65 -42.25
CA GLU A 486 2.59 -16.03 -42.20
C GLU A 486 2.42 -16.52 -40.76
N GLU A 487 3.34 -16.19 -39.87
CA GLU A 487 3.25 -16.53 -38.42
C GLU A 487 2.08 -15.85 -37.74
N PHE A 488 1.70 -14.63 -38.16
CA PHE A 488 0.53 -13.91 -37.61
C PHE A 488 -0.79 -14.51 -38.11
N LEU A 489 -0.80 -15.08 -39.33
CA LEU A 489 -2.00 -15.64 -39.94
C LEU A 489 -2.28 -17.08 -39.48
N LEU A 490 -1.26 -17.79 -38.96
CA LEU A 490 -1.42 -19.14 -38.40
C LEU A 490 -2.34 -19.22 -37.18
N GLY A 491 -2.76 -18.09 -36.61
CA GLY A 491 -3.70 -18.00 -35.49
C GLY A 491 -5.17 -18.05 -35.86
N GLN A 492 -5.53 -18.33 -37.11
CA GLN A 492 -6.93 -18.43 -37.54
C GLN A 492 -7.68 -19.65 -36.97
N GLU A 493 -7.02 -20.57 -36.28
CA GLU A 493 -7.64 -21.73 -35.62
C GLU A 493 -8.17 -21.42 -34.20
N ASP A 494 -8.04 -20.18 -33.69
CA ASP A 494 -8.57 -19.82 -32.40
C ASP A 494 -10.11 -19.75 -32.46
N GLU A 495 -10.77 -20.64 -31.74
CA GLU A 495 -12.25 -20.82 -31.66
C GLU A 495 -13.07 -19.54 -31.33
N TYR A 496 -12.41 -18.44 -31.08
CA TYR A 496 -13.01 -17.14 -30.68
C TYR A 496 -13.19 -16.16 -31.86
N ASN A 497 -12.62 -16.41 -33.04
CA ASN A 497 -12.70 -15.51 -34.20
C ASN A 497 -14.00 -15.69 -35.05
N ASN A 498 -15.07 -16.17 -34.46
CA ASN A 498 -16.35 -16.38 -35.16
C ASN A 498 -17.39 -15.27 -34.90
N ASP A 499 -17.05 -14.21 -34.20
CA ASP A 499 -17.96 -13.08 -34.05
C ASP A 499 -17.96 -12.20 -35.31
N ILE A 500 -19.16 -11.90 -35.79
CA ILE A 500 -19.40 -11.19 -37.08
C ILE A 500 -18.76 -9.80 -37.12
N PHE A 501 -18.42 -9.25 -35.96
CA PHE A 501 -17.87 -7.89 -35.81
C PHE A 501 -16.36 -7.87 -35.54
N ASP A 502 -15.69 -9.02 -35.40
CA ASP A 502 -14.24 -9.07 -35.16
C ASP A 502 -13.47 -8.85 -36.46
N LEU A 503 -12.40 -8.02 -36.37
CA LEU A 503 -11.51 -7.77 -37.50
C LEU A 503 -10.54 -8.96 -37.63
N SER A 504 -10.34 -9.43 -38.86
CA SER A 504 -9.35 -10.46 -39.11
C SER A 504 -7.92 -9.93 -38.88
N ASN A 505 -6.99 -10.82 -38.52
CA ASN A 505 -5.57 -10.48 -38.37
C ASN A 505 -5.00 -9.82 -39.63
N GLU A 506 -5.46 -10.22 -40.83
CA GLU A 506 -5.07 -9.62 -42.11
C GLU A 506 -5.42 -8.13 -42.17
N VAL A 507 -6.64 -7.77 -41.75
CA VAL A 507 -7.12 -6.38 -41.75
C VAL A 507 -6.32 -5.54 -40.77
N ILE A 508 -6.05 -6.05 -39.57
CA ILE A 508 -5.30 -5.32 -38.52
C ILE A 508 -3.85 -5.09 -38.98
N ILE A 509 -3.17 -6.11 -39.47
CA ILE A 509 -1.79 -5.97 -39.99
C ILE A 509 -1.75 -5.01 -41.19
N SER A 510 -2.71 -5.13 -42.09
CA SER A 510 -2.83 -4.25 -43.25
C SER A 510 -2.98 -2.80 -42.83
N ARG A 511 -3.81 -2.52 -41.81
CA ARG A 511 -4.01 -1.18 -41.26
C ARG A 511 -2.76 -0.64 -40.59
N TYR A 512 -2.05 -1.46 -39.82
CA TYR A 512 -0.79 -1.10 -39.20
C TYR A 512 0.29 -0.74 -40.25
N ILE A 513 0.46 -1.56 -41.28
CA ILE A 513 1.37 -1.29 -42.38
C ILE A 513 0.95 -0.01 -43.14
N SER A 514 -0.33 0.21 -43.41
CA SER A 514 -0.83 1.43 -44.06
C SER A 514 -0.42 2.67 -43.29
N GLN A 515 -0.60 2.65 -41.97
CA GLN A 515 -0.24 3.80 -41.12
C GLN A 515 1.26 4.08 -41.15
N LEU A 516 2.11 3.05 -41.13
CA LEU A 516 3.55 3.19 -41.28
C LEU A 516 3.93 3.76 -42.65
N LEU A 517 3.37 3.20 -43.73
CA LEU A 517 3.64 3.63 -45.09
C LEU A 517 3.24 5.10 -45.32
N ARG A 518 2.14 5.57 -44.75
CA ARG A 518 1.72 7.00 -44.84
C ARG A 518 2.73 7.98 -44.26
N ARG A 519 3.65 7.54 -43.42
CA ARG A 519 4.71 8.38 -42.81
C ARG A 519 5.98 8.51 -43.66
N ILE A 520 6.08 7.77 -44.80
CA ILE A 520 7.19 7.85 -45.75
C ILE A 520 6.68 8.33 -47.11
N GLU A 521 7.58 8.71 -48.01
CA GLU A 521 7.22 9.24 -49.34
C GLU A 521 6.70 8.13 -50.27
N GLU A 522 5.78 8.50 -51.17
CA GLU A 522 5.08 7.57 -52.05
C GLU A 522 6.01 6.70 -52.92
N PRO A 523 7.13 7.17 -53.53
CA PRO A 523 8.04 6.33 -54.28
C PRO A 523 8.69 5.22 -53.42
N GLN A 524 8.87 5.48 -52.11
CA GLN A 524 9.38 4.47 -51.18
C GLN A 524 8.29 3.45 -50.81
N ARG A 525 7.03 3.89 -50.63
CA ARG A 525 5.87 3.01 -50.43
C ARG A 525 5.75 1.98 -51.56
N PHE A 526 5.73 2.50 -52.81
CA PHE A 526 5.66 1.67 -53.98
C PHE A 526 6.79 0.64 -54.09
N LYS A 527 8.04 1.08 -53.86
CA LYS A 527 9.20 0.21 -53.89
C LYS A 527 9.12 -0.95 -52.90
N LEU A 528 8.68 -0.69 -51.66
CA LEU A 528 8.55 -1.72 -50.63
C LEU A 528 7.49 -2.76 -51.03
N LEU A 529 6.31 -2.30 -51.44
CA LEU A 529 5.23 -3.19 -51.91
C LEU A 529 5.66 -4.01 -53.13
N LYS A 530 6.33 -3.41 -54.10
CA LYS A 530 6.83 -4.08 -55.31
C LYS A 530 7.85 -5.16 -54.97
N ILE A 531 8.77 -4.90 -54.05
CA ILE A 531 9.75 -5.90 -53.60
C ILE A 531 9.02 -7.09 -52.92
N ALA A 532 8.09 -6.81 -52.01
CA ALA A 532 7.35 -7.85 -51.30
C ALA A 532 6.57 -8.76 -52.29
N ILE A 533 5.88 -8.19 -53.29
CA ILE A 533 5.18 -8.92 -54.32
C ILE A 533 6.17 -9.79 -55.14
N SER A 534 7.28 -9.20 -55.56
CA SER A 534 8.27 -9.93 -56.36
C SER A 534 8.91 -11.12 -55.63
N GLN A 535 8.92 -11.09 -54.32
CA GLN A 535 9.40 -12.15 -53.44
C GLN A 535 8.29 -13.13 -53.06
N GLY A 536 7.05 -12.90 -53.46
CA GLY A 536 5.89 -13.72 -53.10
C GLY A 536 5.52 -13.64 -51.61
N LYS A 537 5.95 -12.59 -50.89
CA LYS A 537 5.72 -12.42 -49.45
C LYS A 537 4.41 -11.70 -49.17
N ALA A 538 3.72 -12.08 -48.13
CA ALA A 538 2.54 -11.40 -47.57
C ALA A 538 1.43 -11.08 -48.60
N LEU A 539 1.24 -11.90 -49.60
CA LEU A 539 0.26 -11.68 -50.69
C LEU A 539 -1.16 -11.37 -50.19
N PRO A 540 -1.71 -12.04 -49.13
CA PRO A 540 -3.03 -11.71 -48.59
C PRO A 540 -3.09 -10.25 -48.06
N ILE A 541 -2.07 -9.81 -47.33
CA ILE A 541 -1.98 -8.47 -46.74
C ILE A 541 -1.83 -7.41 -47.85
N ILE A 542 -1.01 -7.70 -48.86
CA ILE A 542 -0.80 -6.77 -49.99
C ILE A 542 -2.07 -6.67 -50.83
N ASN A 543 -2.79 -7.74 -51.05
CA ASN A 543 -4.09 -7.69 -51.71
C ASN A 543 -5.09 -6.80 -50.96
N GLN A 544 -5.10 -6.89 -49.63
CA GLN A 544 -5.92 -6.03 -48.79
C GLN A 544 -5.48 -4.56 -48.92
N GLN A 545 -4.16 -4.27 -48.96
CA GLN A 545 -3.64 -2.92 -49.19
C GLN A 545 -4.13 -2.36 -50.56
N ILE A 546 -3.98 -3.13 -51.62
CA ILE A 546 -4.41 -2.76 -52.98
C ILE A 546 -5.93 -2.49 -52.99
N ALA A 547 -6.73 -3.33 -52.35
CA ALA A 547 -8.18 -3.16 -52.28
C ALA A 547 -8.55 -1.86 -51.55
N THR A 548 -7.92 -1.59 -50.41
CA THR A 548 -8.15 -0.35 -49.64
C THR A 548 -7.79 0.90 -50.44
N VAL A 549 -6.63 0.92 -51.11
CA VAL A 549 -6.21 2.05 -51.96
C VAL A 549 -7.17 2.26 -53.13
N LYS A 550 -7.69 1.20 -53.72
CA LYS A 550 -8.69 1.25 -54.80
C LYS A 550 -10.02 1.86 -54.33
N GLU A 551 -10.48 1.50 -53.14
CA GLU A 551 -11.65 2.07 -52.53
C GLU A 551 -11.48 3.58 -52.25
N GLU A 552 -10.32 3.99 -51.68
CA GLU A 552 -9.96 5.38 -51.47
C GLU A 552 -9.99 6.21 -52.77
N GLN A 553 -9.42 5.69 -53.84
CA GLN A 553 -9.42 6.35 -55.17
C GLN A 553 -10.80 6.45 -55.81
N THR A 554 -11.66 5.44 -55.55
CA THR A 554 -13.03 5.41 -56.09
C THR A 554 -13.94 6.41 -55.37
N GLN A 555 -13.77 6.52 -54.06
CA GLN A 555 -14.49 7.52 -53.22
C GLN A 555 -14.05 8.94 -53.54
N SER A 556 -12.76 9.19 -53.75
CA SER A 556 -12.25 10.51 -54.13
C SER A 556 -12.74 11.01 -55.48
N SER A 557 -13.11 10.09 -56.39
CA SER A 557 -13.65 10.42 -57.74
C SER A 557 -15.16 10.68 -57.75
N SER A 558 -15.91 10.34 -56.69
CA SER A 558 -17.38 10.50 -56.60
C SER A 558 -17.82 11.73 -55.83
N ASP A 559 -16.97 12.43 -55.07
CA ASP A 559 -17.29 13.60 -54.28
C ASP A 559 -16.74 14.91 -54.87
N ASP A 560 -17.19 15.29 -56.07
CA ASP A 560 -16.90 16.60 -56.70
C ASP A 560 -17.62 17.79 -56.03
N ASN A 561 -18.31 17.60 -54.93
CA ASN A 561 -18.97 18.67 -54.17
C ASN A 561 -18.92 18.40 -52.68
N LEU A 562 -17.95 18.93 -51.97
CA LEU A 562 -18.04 19.55 -50.64
C LEU A 562 -16.66 19.66 -49.93
N ASN A 563 -16.19 20.96 -49.86
CA ASN A 563 -15.32 21.51 -48.81
C ASN A 563 -14.05 20.78 -48.33
N GLU A 564 -12.87 21.32 -48.74
CA GLU A 564 -11.66 21.62 -47.93
C GLU A 564 -11.56 20.99 -46.54
N LYS A 565 -11.47 19.64 -46.40
CA LYS A 565 -11.00 19.03 -45.15
C LYS A 565 -10.68 17.54 -45.26
N SER A 566 -10.21 16.99 -46.36
CA SER A 566 -9.55 15.70 -46.40
C SER A 566 -8.55 15.58 -47.55
N ASN A 567 -7.45 16.35 -47.47
CA ASN A 567 -6.24 16.04 -48.23
C ASN A 567 -5.44 14.95 -47.51
N GLU A 568 -6.02 13.79 -47.21
CA GLU A 568 -5.25 12.61 -47.01
C GLU A 568 -4.84 12.11 -48.40
N GLU A 569 -3.56 12.34 -48.79
CA GLU A 569 -3.00 11.78 -50.01
C GLU A 569 -3.20 10.27 -50.05
N SER A 570 -3.73 9.77 -51.16
CA SER A 570 -3.83 8.30 -51.40
C SER A 570 -2.48 7.62 -51.14
N LEU A 571 -2.48 6.41 -50.63
CA LEU A 571 -1.28 5.66 -50.29
C LEU A 571 -0.37 5.49 -51.52
N LEU A 572 -0.94 5.30 -52.71
CA LEU A 572 -0.27 5.15 -54.00
C LEU A 572 -0.95 6.02 -55.08
N ASN A 573 -0.19 6.47 -56.08
CA ASN A 573 -0.76 7.05 -57.27
C ASN A 573 -1.39 5.97 -58.18
N ALA A 574 -2.24 6.40 -59.12
CA ALA A 574 -3.00 5.49 -59.98
C ALA A 574 -2.08 4.60 -60.88
N GLN A 575 -0.95 5.14 -61.33
CA GLN A 575 0.00 4.40 -62.17
C GLN A 575 0.71 3.25 -61.39
N HIS A 576 1.15 3.57 -60.19
CA HIS A 576 1.82 2.58 -59.35
C HIS A 576 0.84 1.53 -58.83
N LEU A 577 -0.42 1.87 -58.58
CA LEU A 577 -1.47 0.93 -58.22
C LEU A 577 -1.72 -0.08 -59.36
N GLU A 578 -1.89 0.40 -60.60
CA GLU A 578 -2.09 -0.45 -61.78
C GLU A 578 -0.89 -1.43 -61.99
N GLU A 579 0.34 -0.95 -61.79
CA GLU A 579 1.53 -1.78 -61.88
C GLU A 579 1.55 -2.90 -60.83
N LEU A 580 1.19 -2.60 -59.59
CA LEU A 580 1.11 -3.60 -58.53
C LEU A 580 -0.02 -4.61 -58.76
N GLU A 581 -1.18 -4.17 -59.27
CA GLU A 581 -2.29 -5.05 -59.65
C GLU A 581 -1.86 -6.06 -60.73
N GLN A 582 -1.12 -5.59 -61.74
CA GLN A 582 -0.59 -6.48 -62.79
C GLN A 582 0.46 -7.50 -62.30
N MET A 583 1.15 -7.18 -61.23
CA MET A 583 2.15 -8.08 -60.63
C MET A 583 1.52 -9.15 -59.72
N VAL A 584 0.36 -8.86 -59.15
CA VAL A 584 -0.37 -9.77 -58.24
C VAL A 584 -1.34 -10.68 -59.03
N ALA A 585 -1.85 -10.23 -60.18
CA ALA A 585 -2.70 -11.01 -61.09
C ALA A 585 -1.94 -12.13 -61.77
#